data_e28e5677b20d1b39d19f9f8921abb56c
#
_entry.id   e28e5677b20d1b39d19f9f8921abb56c
#
_cell.length_a   1.000
_cell.length_b   1.000
_cell.length_c   1.000
_cell.angle_alpha   90.00
_cell.angle_beta   90.00
_cell.angle_gamma   90.00
#
_symmetry.space_group_name_H-M   'P 1'
#
loop_
_entity.id
_entity.type
_entity.pdbx_description
1 polymer ?
#
loop_
_entity_poly.entity_id
_entity_poly.type
_entity_poly.pdbx_seq_one_letter_code
_entity_poly.pdbx_strand_id
1 'polypeptide(L)'
;MRITLIHALKHSIQPIESSFARLWPEATLMNLVDDSLSADLARDGRLTSGMTDRFLTLGRYAVSTGADAILFTCSAFGPCIEAVAREHAPMPVLKPSEAMIEQAAARGHRIGLLSTFPPTLVSMPREFPSTVEIVPKLAEGALAALDRGDRAEHDRLVAEASRDLRDCDLIALAQYSMAPAASLVAKASGLPVLTTPDSAVLKLRDLLAVRS
;
A
#
# COMPACT_ATOMS: atom_id res chain seq x y z
N MET A 1 10.63 1.86 -18.68
CA MET A 1 9.94 0.76 -17.96
C MET A 1 8.46 1.09 -17.84
N ARG A 2 7.59 0.19 -18.27
CA ARG A 2 6.12 0.34 -18.19
C ARG A 2 5.59 -0.39 -16.96
N ILE A 3 5.00 0.34 -16.03
CA ILE A 3 4.46 -0.20 -14.80
C ILE A 3 2.94 -0.13 -14.85
N THR A 4 2.27 -1.28 -14.70
CA THR A 4 0.82 -1.30 -14.60
C THR A 4 0.42 -1.27 -13.12
N LEU A 5 -0.34 -0.24 -12.76
CA LEU A 5 -0.94 -0.05 -11.44
C LEU A 5 -2.37 -0.58 -11.49
N ILE A 6 -2.70 -1.55 -10.62
CA ILE A 6 -4.05 -2.13 -10.57
C ILE A 6 -4.73 -1.74 -9.27
N HIS A 7 -5.87 -1.04 -9.40
CA HIS A 7 -6.58 -0.40 -8.30
C HIS A 7 -7.95 -1.03 -8.08
N ALA A 8 -8.28 -1.32 -6.83
CA ALA A 8 -9.64 -1.65 -6.40
C ALA A 8 -10.38 -0.42 -5.80
N LEU A 9 -9.67 0.72 -5.64
CA LEU A 9 -10.21 1.98 -5.13
C LEU A 9 -9.54 3.17 -5.82
N LYS A 10 -10.32 4.17 -6.22
CA LYS A 10 -9.82 5.40 -6.88
C LYS A 10 -8.89 6.22 -6.01
N HIS A 11 -9.08 6.19 -4.67
CA HIS A 11 -8.29 6.97 -3.71
C HIS A 11 -6.81 6.57 -3.64
N SER A 12 -6.43 5.42 -4.19
CA SER A 12 -5.04 4.97 -4.24
C SER A 12 -4.24 5.52 -5.44
N ILE A 13 -4.92 6.03 -6.48
CA ILE A 13 -4.28 6.45 -7.73
C ILE A 13 -3.33 7.63 -7.50
N GLN A 14 -3.85 8.75 -7.04
CA GLN A 14 -3.05 9.97 -6.87
C GLN A 14 -1.86 9.81 -5.91
N PRO A 15 -1.96 9.13 -4.74
CA PRO A 15 -0.82 8.89 -3.88
C PRO A 15 0.32 8.11 -4.54
N ILE A 16 0.01 7.05 -5.30
CA ILE A 16 1.05 6.26 -5.95
C ILE A 16 1.68 7.00 -7.13
N GLU A 17 0.89 7.70 -7.95
CA GLU A 17 1.41 8.52 -9.05
C GLU A 17 2.33 9.63 -8.53
N SER A 18 1.98 10.27 -7.40
CA SER A 18 2.84 11.27 -6.76
C SER A 18 4.15 10.68 -6.26
N SER A 19 4.14 9.44 -5.76
CA SER A 19 5.36 8.75 -5.34
C SER A 19 6.25 8.41 -6.54
N PHE A 20 5.69 7.93 -7.64
CA PHE A 20 6.45 7.70 -8.89
C PHE A 20 7.04 9.00 -9.44
N ALA A 21 6.24 10.07 -9.55
CA ALA A 21 6.71 11.36 -10.06
C ALA A 21 7.92 11.91 -9.26
N ARG A 22 7.99 11.62 -7.97
CA ARG A 22 9.08 12.06 -7.09
C ARG A 22 10.27 11.11 -7.08
N LEU A 23 10.05 9.80 -7.09
CA LEU A 23 11.07 8.78 -6.82
C LEU A 23 11.57 8.08 -8.08
N TRP A 24 10.74 8.04 -9.13
CA TRP A 24 11.07 7.36 -10.38
C TRP A 24 10.28 7.97 -11.57
N PRO A 25 10.56 9.24 -11.93
CA PRO A 25 9.82 9.99 -12.96
C PRO A 25 9.94 9.38 -14.37
N GLU A 26 10.95 8.55 -14.63
CA GLU A 26 11.16 7.92 -15.94
C GLU A 26 10.26 6.70 -16.17
N ALA A 27 9.56 6.22 -15.14
CA ALA A 27 8.61 5.12 -15.29
C ALA A 27 7.35 5.57 -16.06
N THR A 28 6.94 4.77 -17.02
CA THR A 28 5.67 4.97 -17.73
C THR A 28 4.56 4.24 -17.00
N LEU A 29 3.60 4.98 -16.46
CA LEU A 29 2.51 4.41 -15.65
C LEU A 29 1.27 4.14 -16.49
N MET A 30 0.65 2.98 -16.27
CA MET A 30 -0.65 2.58 -16.78
C MET A 30 -1.57 2.24 -15.62
N ASN A 31 -2.75 2.86 -15.55
CA ASN A 31 -3.73 2.60 -14.50
C ASN A 31 -4.85 1.70 -15.01
N LEU A 32 -5.10 0.60 -14.30
CA LEU A 32 -6.29 -0.23 -14.43
C LEU A 32 -7.11 -0.11 -13.15
N VAL A 33 -8.39 0.24 -13.29
CA VAL A 33 -9.28 0.43 -12.14
C VAL A 33 -10.46 -0.50 -12.27
N ASP A 34 -10.64 -1.35 -11.27
CA ASP A 34 -11.87 -2.13 -11.08
C ASP A 34 -12.39 -1.87 -9.66
N ASP A 35 -13.11 -0.75 -9.51
CA ASP A 35 -13.63 -0.31 -8.22
C ASP A 35 -14.82 -1.15 -7.73
N SER A 36 -15.37 -2.03 -8.56
CA SER A 36 -16.36 -3.02 -8.14
C SER A 36 -15.78 -4.13 -7.26
N LEU A 37 -14.45 -4.39 -7.33
CA LEU A 37 -13.80 -5.41 -6.49
C LEU A 37 -13.99 -5.15 -4.99
N SER A 38 -13.82 -3.90 -4.56
CA SER A 38 -13.99 -3.55 -3.14
C SER A 38 -15.45 -3.64 -2.69
N ALA A 39 -16.40 -3.26 -3.56
CA ALA A 39 -17.83 -3.39 -3.28
C ALA A 39 -18.26 -4.86 -3.18
N ASP A 40 -17.77 -5.70 -4.09
CA ASP A 40 -18.06 -7.13 -4.09
C ASP A 40 -17.46 -7.81 -2.86
N LEU A 41 -16.22 -7.48 -2.47
CA LEU A 41 -15.61 -8.01 -1.26
C LEU A 41 -16.39 -7.61 0.01
N ALA A 42 -16.86 -6.36 0.07
CA ALA A 42 -17.67 -5.89 1.19
C ALA A 42 -19.02 -6.63 1.28
N ARG A 43 -19.66 -6.90 0.13
CA ARG A 43 -20.91 -7.69 0.06
C ARG A 43 -20.70 -9.14 0.47
N ASP A 44 -19.66 -9.80 -0.06
CA ASP A 44 -19.44 -11.25 0.08
C ASP A 44 -18.73 -11.58 1.40
N GLY A 45 -18.12 -10.62 2.07
CA GLY A 45 -17.40 -10.74 3.35
C GLY A 45 -16.16 -11.63 3.30
N ARG A 46 -15.79 -12.14 2.12
CA ARG A 46 -14.64 -13.04 1.90
C ARG A 46 -14.15 -12.99 0.45
N LEU A 47 -12.90 -13.38 0.25
CA LEU A 47 -12.37 -13.59 -1.09
C LEU A 47 -13.00 -14.84 -1.72
N THR A 48 -13.41 -14.71 -2.99
CA THR A 48 -14.01 -15.81 -3.78
C THR A 48 -13.08 -16.23 -4.93
N SER A 49 -13.30 -17.42 -5.47
CA SER A 49 -12.58 -17.86 -6.70
C SER A 49 -12.84 -16.91 -7.88
N GLY A 50 -14.08 -16.41 -8.02
CA GLY A 50 -14.40 -15.43 -9.06
C GLY A 50 -13.61 -14.11 -8.93
N MET A 51 -13.29 -13.66 -7.71
CA MET A 51 -12.40 -12.53 -7.52
C MET A 51 -10.97 -12.87 -7.97
N THR A 52 -10.48 -14.06 -7.64
CA THR A 52 -9.16 -14.53 -8.12
C THR A 52 -9.10 -14.55 -9.64
N ASP A 53 -10.14 -15.04 -10.32
CA ASP A 53 -10.22 -15.08 -11.79
C ASP A 53 -10.18 -13.66 -12.39
N ARG A 54 -10.84 -12.68 -11.74
CA ARG A 54 -10.78 -11.27 -12.16
C ARG A 54 -9.37 -10.70 -12.01
N PHE A 55 -8.67 -10.99 -10.92
CA PHE A 55 -7.28 -10.57 -10.72
C PHE A 55 -6.36 -11.17 -11.78
N LEU A 56 -6.49 -12.46 -12.08
CA LEU A 56 -5.74 -13.12 -13.16
C LEU A 56 -6.03 -12.47 -14.51
N THR A 57 -7.29 -12.14 -14.80
CA THR A 57 -7.68 -11.44 -16.04
C THR A 57 -7.02 -10.06 -16.15
N LEU A 58 -7.03 -9.27 -15.08
CA LEU A 58 -6.36 -7.96 -15.05
C LEU A 58 -4.84 -8.09 -15.20
N GLY A 59 -4.24 -9.11 -14.57
CA GLY A 59 -2.81 -9.41 -14.72
C GLY A 59 -2.44 -9.75 -16.17
N ARG A 60 -3.19 -10.66 -16.80
CA ARG A 60 -2.99 -11.04 -18.23
C ARG A 60 -3.16 -9.84 -19.15
N TYR A 61 -4.14 -8.97 -18.90
CA TYR A 61 -4.32 -7.75 -19.66
C TYR A 61 -3.10 -6.83 -19.52
N ALA A 62 -2.60 -6.59 -18.31
CA ALA A 62 -1.42 -5.80 -18.06
C ALA A 62 -0.20 -6.33 -18.86
N VAL A 63 0.03 -7.64 -18.83
CA VAL A 63 1.11 -8.30 -19.58
C VAL A 63 0.92 -8.14 -21.07
N SER A 64 -0.30 -8.35 -21.59
CA SER A 64 -0.61 -8.22 -23.02
C SER A 64 -0.38 -6.81 -23.56
N THR A 65 -0.43 -5.79 -22.69
CA THR A 65 -0.15 -4.39 -23.05
C THR A 65 1.31 -3.99 -22.83
N GLY A 66 2.18 -4.95 -22.51
CA GLY A 66 3.63 -4.75 -22.40
C GLY A 66 4.09 -4.19 -21.05
N ALA A 67 3.46 -4.61 -19.95
CA ALA A 67 3.93 -4.27 -18.61
C ALA A 67 5.26 -4.96 -18.30
N ASP A 68 6.22 -4.19 -17.77
CA ASP A 68 7.49 -4.72 -17.22
C ASP A 68 7.31 -5.17 -15.76
N ALA A 69 6.32 -4.61 -15.06
CA ALA A 69 5.93 -5.00 -13.71
C ALA A 69 4.47 -4.60 -13.42
N ILE A 70 3.88 -5.26 -12.42
CA ILE A 70 2.53 -4.95 -11.90
C ILE A 70 2.63 -4.58 -10.43
N LEU A 71 1.95 -3.50 -10.03
CA LEU A 71 1.76 -3.12 -8.64
C LEU A 71 0.26 -3.05 -8.33
N PHE A 72 -0.19 -3.88 -7.41
CA PHE A 72 -1.53 -3.76 -6.86
C PHE A 72 -1.54 -2.75 -5.71
N THR A 73 -2.61 -1.97 -5.58
CA THR A 73 -2.68 -0.87 -4.62
C THR A 73 -3.71 -1.08 -3.50
N CYS A 74 -4.29 -2.27 -3.41
CA CYS A 74 -5.24 -2.63 -2.36
C CYS A 74 -4.82 -3.91 -1.64
N SER A 75 -4.58 -3.83 -0.32
CA SER A 75 -4.07 -4.92 0.51
C SER A 75 -5.09 -6.02 0.82
N ALA A 76 -6.39 -5.76 0.64
CA ALA A 76 -7.46 -6.71 0.99
C ALA A 76 -7.48 -7.99 0.13
N PHE A 77 -6.71 -8.03 -0.97
CA PHE A 77 -6.73 -9.09 -1.98
C PHE A 77 -5.43 -9.90 -2.05
N GLY A 78 -4.68 -10.01 -0.97
CA GLY A 78 -3.37 -10.68 -0.93
C GLY A 78 -3.32 -12.02 -1.68
N PRO A 79 -4.18 -13.03 -1.37
CA PRO A 79 -4.19 -14.32 -2.06
C PRO A 79 -4.44 -14.23 -3.58
N CYS A 80 -5.29 -13.29 -4.03
CA CYS A 80 -5.56 -13.06 -5.45
C CYS A 80 -4.31 -12.49 -6.16
N ILE A 81 -3.62 -11.54 -5.51
CA ILE A 81 -2.38 -10.94 -6.02
C ILE A 81 -1.27 -12.00 -6.11
N GLU A 82 -1.16 -12.87 -5.11
CA GLU A 82 -0.20 -13.98 -5.11
C GLU A 82 -0.44 -14.98 -6.24
N ALA A 83 -1.72 -15.20 -6.63
CA ALA A 83 -2.04 -16.01 -7.81
C ALA A 83 -1.52 -15.36 -9.10
N VAL A 84 -1.69 -14.05 -9.26
CA VAL A 84 -1.14 -13.29 -10.40
C VAL A 84 0.40 -13.34 -10.40
N ALA A 85 1.04 -13.17 -9.25
CA ALA A 85 2.49 -13.24 -9.13
C ALA A 85 3.04 -14.61 -9.54
N ARG A 86 2.36 -15.70 -9.14
CA ARG A 86 2.75 -17.06 -9.55
C ARG A 86 2.59 -17.29 -11.06
N GLU A 87 1.50 -16.80 -11.66
CA GLU A 87 1.24 -16.99 -13.08
C GLU A 87 2.25 -16.26 -13.96
N HIS A 88 2.68 -15.08 -13.54
CA HIS A 88 3.55 -14.22 -14.36
C HIS A 88 5.03 -14.21 -13.94
N ALA A 89 5.43 -15.13 -13.03
CA ALA A 89 6.84 -15.26 -12.68
C ALA A 89 7.70 -15.53 -13.94
N PRO A 90 8.87 -14.89 -14.08
CA PRO A 90 9.60 -14.11 -13.09
C PRO A 90 9.32 -12.59 -13.12
N MET A 91 8.28 -12.10 -13.82
CA MET A 91 7.94 -10.67 -13.83
C MET A 91 7.57 -10.19 -12.42
N PRO A 92 8.04 -9.00 -11.97
CA PRO A 92 7.66 -8.45 -10.69
C PRO A 92 6.16 -8.14 -10.62
N VAL A 93 5.48 -8.76 -9.66
CA VAL A 93 4.08 -8.47 -9.28
C VAL A 93 4.06 -8.23 -7.78
N LEU A 94 3.86 -6.99 -7.36
CA LEU A 94 3.95 -6.61 -5.95
C LEU A 94 2.57 -6.41 -5.30
N LYS A 95 2.49 -6.85 -4.04
CA LYS A 95 1.42 -6.44 -3.12
C LYS A 95 1.68 -5.01 -2.64
N PRO A 96 0.65 -4.26 -2.22
CA PRO A 96 0.81 -2.85 -1.85
C PRO A 96 1.70 -2.61 -0.63
N SER A 97 1.67 -3.51 0.36
CA SER A 97 2.30 -3.32 1.67
C SER A 97 3.63 -4.04 1.86
N GLU A 98 3.96 -5.04 1.02
CA GLU A 98 5.10 -5.93 1.26
C GLU A 98 6.45 -5.19 1.33
N ALA A 99 6.67 -4.23 0.45
CA ALA A 99 7.91 -3.46 0.43
C ALA A 99 8.07 -2.59 1.69
N MET A 100 6.98 -1.99 2.17
CA MET A 100 6.99 -1.21 3.42
C MET A 100 7.25 -2.11 4.63
N ILE A 101 6.63 -3.28 4.68
CA ILE A 101 6.83 -4.27 5.75
C ILE A 101 8.28 -4.72 5.81
N GLU A 102 8.87 -5.07 4.67
CA GLU A 102 10.29 -5.46 4.58
C GLU A 102 11.23 -4.32 5.03
N GLN A 103 10.97 -3.10 4.56
CA GLN A 103 11.79 -1.93 4.96
C GLN A 103 11.64 -1.62 6.45
N ALA A 104 10.44 -1.72 7.00
CA ALA A 104 10.20 -1.48 8.41
C ALA A 104 10.93 -2.50 9.27
N ALA A 105 10.79 -3.79 8.95
CA ALA A 105 11.45 -4.87 9.68
C ALA A 105 12.99 -4.82 9.59
N ALA A 106 13.54 -4.27 8.51
CA ALA A 106 14.99 -4.07 8.36
C ALA A 106 15.53 -2.86 9.13
N ARG A 107 14.67 -1.91 9.55
CA ARG A 107 15.07 -0.63 10.15
C ARG A 107 14.73 -0.47 11.63
N GLY A 108 13.84 -1.32 12.16
CA GLY A 108 13.40 -1.21 13.54
C GLY A 108 12.90 -2.52 14.11
N HIS A 109 12.89 -2.61 15.43
CA HIS A 109 12.35 -3.75 16.18
C HIS A 109 10.96 -3.46 16.74
N ARG A 110 10.65 -2.19 17.03
CA ARG A 110 9.35 -1.74 17.55
C ARG A 110 8.73 -0.76 16.56
N ILE A 111 7.71 -1.19 15.84
CA ILE A 111 7.14 -0.47 14.70
C ILE A 111 5.74 0.02 15.02
N GLY A 112 5.53 1.34 14.96
CA GLY A 112 4.20 1.93 15.05
C GLY A 112 3.44 1.73 13.74
N LEU A 113 2.42 0.88 13.75
CA LEU A 113 1.55 0.66 12.58
C LEU A 113 0.32 1.57 12.68
N LEU A 114 0.31 2.65 11.91
CA LEU A 114 -0.76 3.64 11.90
C LEU A 114 -1.72 3.38 10.74
N SER A 115 -3.02 3.31 11.03
CA SER A 115 -4.08 3.07 10.04
C SER A 115 -5.30 3.94 10.33
N THR A 116 -6.08 4.24 9.28
CA THR A 116 -7.40 4.88 9.41
C THR A 116 -8.55 3.86 9.34
N PHE A 117 -8.23 2.57 9.08
CA PHE A 117 -9.20 1.50 8.89
C PHE A 117 -8.93 0.34 9.86
N PRO A 118 -9.83 0.07 10.84
CA PRO A 118 -9.61 -0.92 11.88
C PRO A 118 -9.25 -2.33 11.39
N PRO A 119 -9.87 -2.89 10.32
CA PRO A 119 -9.53 -4.23 9.85
C PRO A 119 -8.07 -4.38 9.42
N THR A 120 -7.42 -3.31 8.94
CA THR A 120 -5.99 -3.31 8.58
C THR A 120 -5.11 -3.58 9.80
N LEU A 121 -5.47 -3.05 10.97
CA LEU A 121 -4.73 -3.26 12.23
C LEU A 121 -4.86 -4.68 12.77
N VAL A 122 -5.83 -5.46 12.29
CA VAL A 122 -6.00 -6.88 12.62
C VAL A 122 -5.23 -7.78 11.66
N SER A 123 -5.24 -7.46 10.37
CA SER A 123 -4.66 -8.31 9.32
C SER A 123 -3.18 -8.06 9.09
N MET A 124 -2.78 -6.80 8.92
CA MET A 124 -1.41 -6.43 8.51
C MET A 124 -0.30 -6.80 9.52
N PRO A 125 -0.50 -6.76 10.86
CA PRO A 125 0.52 -7.22 11.80
C PRO A 125 1.00 -8.65 11.55
N ARG A 126 0.15 -9.51 11.02
CA ARG A 126 0.47 -10.92 10.71
C ARG A 126 1.39 -11.08 9.50
N GLU A 127 1.53 -10.05 8.69
CA GLU A 127 2.42 -10.02 7.54
C GLU A 127 3.86 -9.65 7.93
N PHE A 128 4.06 -9.08 9.13
CA PHE A 128 5.38 -8.77 9.66
C PHE A 128 6.08 -10.03 10.20
N PRO A 129 7.42 -10.10 10.11
CA PRO A 129 8.16 -11.18 10.75
C PRO A 129 8.01 -11.11 12.27
N SER A 130 8.01 -12.27 12.93
CA SER A 130 7.86 -12.39 14.40
C SER A 130 9.01 -11.76 15.20
N THR A 131 10.06 -11.31 14.54
CA THR A 131 11.21 -10.63 15.14
C THR A 131 10.97 -9.16 15.46
N VAL A 132 9.85 -8.59 15.00
CA VAL A 132 9.48 -7.19 15.28
C VAL A 132 8.20 -7.12 16.11
N GLU A 133 8.17 -6.14 17.00
CA GLU A 133 6.98 -5.78 17.77
C GLU A 133 6.17 -4.75 17.00
N ILE A 134 4.89 -5.01 16.77
CA ILE A 134 3.98 -4.07 16.13
C ILE A 134 3.10 -3.40 17.18
N VAL A 135 3.14 -2.07 17.20
CA VAL A 135 2.27 -1.23 18.03
C VAL A 135 1.17 -0.65 17.13
N PRO A 136 -0.03 -1.25 17.12
CA PRO A 136 -1.11 -0.78 16.25
C PRO A 136 -1.73 0.51 16.80
N LYS A 137 -2.00 1.47 15.93
CA LYS A 137 -2.72 2.71 16.29
C LYS A 137 -3.75 3.07 15.22
N LEU A 138 -4.98 3.31 15.64
CA LEU A 138 -6.03 3.83 14.79
C LEU A 138 -6.04 5.37 14.85
N ALA A 139 -6.04 6.01 13.68
CA ALA A 139 -6.36 7.44 13.56
C ALA A 139 -7.89 7.58 13.44
N GLU A 140 -8.53 7.66 14.59
CA GLU A 140 -10.00 7.73 14.68
C GLU A 140 -10.54 8.95 13.95
N GLY A 141 -11.65 8.78 13.22
CA GLY A 141 -12.30 9.84 12.46
C GLY A 141 -11.60 10.24 11.14
N ALA A 142 -10.34 9.85 10.93
CA ALA A 142 -9.58 10.26 9.76
C ALA A 142 -10.18 9.71 8.45
N LEU A 143 -10.61 8.44 8.42
CA LEU A 143 -11.27 7.88 7.24
C LEU A 143 -12.56 8.64 6.92
N ALA A 144 -13.38 8.92 7.92
CA ALA A 144 -14.61 9.68 7.73
C ALA A 144 -14.38 11.12 7.23
N ALA A 145 -13.27 11.76 7.65
CA ALA A 145 -12.87 13.04 7.10
C ALA A 145 -12.49 12.92 5.62
N LEU A 146 -11.75 11.90 5.24
CA LEU A 146 -11.36 11.63 3.86
C LEU A 146 -12.59 11.37 2.96
N ASP A 147 -13.55 10.58 3.45
CA ASP A 147 -14.79 10.27 2.72
C ASP A 147 -15.66 11.51 2.45
N ARG A 148 -15.58 12.51 3.33
CA ARG A 148 -16.21 13.82 3.13
C ARG A 148 -15.39 14.78 2.25
N GLY A 149 -14.21 14.35 1.79
CA GLY A 149 -13.31 15.20 1.00
C GLY A 149 -12.43 16.15 1.84
N ASP A 150 -12.49 16.06 3.18
CA ASP A 150 -11.69 16.89 4.09
C ASP A 150 -10.32 16.27 4.36
N ARG A 151 -9.43 16.43 3.38
CA ARG A 151 -8.06 15.91 3.45
C ARG A 151 -7.25 16.60 4.54
N ALA A 152 -7.48 17.88 4.77
CA ALA A 152 -6.72 18.60 5.80
C ALA A 152 -7.01 18.05 7.19
N GLU A 153 -8.27 17.77 7.49
CA GLU A 153 -8.67 17.14 8.75
C GLU A 153 -8.19 15.67 8.85
N HIS A 154 -8.29 14.91 7.75
CA HIS A 154 -7.70 13.56 7.69
C HIS A 154 -6.24 13.58 8.10
N ASP A 155 -5.41 14.42 7.44
CA ASP A 155 -3.98 14.45 7.65
C ASP A 155 -3.62 14.96 9.08
N ARG A 156 -4.41 15.90 9.62
CA ARG A 156 -4.29 16.38 10.99
C ARG A 156 -4.55 15.25 12.01
N LEU A 157 -5.63 14.48 11.84
CA LEU A 157 -5.99 13.37 12.72
C LEU A 157 -4.96 12.23 12.67
N VAL A 158 -4.43 11.93 11.48
CA VAL A 158 -3.34 10.95 11.30
C VAL A 158 -2.09 11.41 12.05
N ALA A 159 -1.70 12.68 11.92
CA ALA A 159 -0.54 13.23 12.63
C ALA A 159 -0.76 13.27 14.15
N GLU A 160 -1.96 13.58 14.62
CA GLU A 160 -2.29 13.57 16.06
C GLU A 160 -2.17 12.17 16.66
N ALA A 161 -2.74 11.17 16.00
CA ALA A 161 -2.67 9.78 16.46
C ALA A 161 -1.23 9.24 16.52
N SER A 162 -0.31 9.76 15.71
CA SER A 162 1.10 9.35 15.70
C SER A 162 1.85 9.72 16.97
N ARG A 163 1.36 10.67 17.75
CA ARG A 163 2.00 11.10 19.03
C ARG A 163 2.04 9.98 20.07
N ASP A 164 1.12 9.03 19.98
CA ASP A 164 1.07 7.87 20.89
C ASP A 164 2.08 6.78 20.52
N LEU A 165 2.81 6.95 19.41
CA LEU A 165 3.78 5.98 18.90
C LEU A 165 5.24 6.40 19.11
N ARG A 166 5.51 7.39 19.96
CA ARG A 166 6.84 7.96 20.14
C ARG A 166 7.90 7.00 20.70
N ASP A 167 7.46 5.92 21.33
CA ASP A 167 8.33 4.86 21.86
C ASP A 167 8.67 3.78 20.81
N CYS A 168 8.26 3.99 19.55
CA CYS A 168 8.60 3.12 18.43
C CYS A 168 9.90 3.60 17.74
N ASP A 169 10.54 2.72 16.98
CA ASP A 169 11.73 3.06 16.20
C ASP A 169 11.36 3.86 14.93
N LEU A 170 10.20 3.56 14.37
CA LEU A 170 9.63 4.22 13.19
C LEU A 170 8.11 4.04 13.13
N ILE A 171 7.47 4.80 12.26
CA ILE A 171 6.03 4.68 11.96
C ILE A 171 5.83 4.20 10.52
N ALA A 172 5.01 3.16 10.36
CA ALA A 172 4.56 2.63 9.08
C ALA A 172 3.11 3.07 8.82
N LEU A 173 2.88 3.85 7.76
CA LEU A 173 1.55 4.27 7.32
C LEU A 173 0.93 3.17 6.45
N ALA A 174 -0.09 2.49 6.98
CA ALA A 174 -0.62 1.26 6.43
C ALA A 174 -1.41 1.41 5.13
N GLN A 175 -1.76 2.63 4.71
CA GLN A 175 -2.63 2.87 3.56
C GLN A 175 -2.06 3.93 2.62
N TYR A 176 -2.30 3.74 1.31
CA TYR A 176 -1.89 4.69 0.26
C TYR A 176 -2.46 6.09 0.49
N SER A 177 -3.72 6.18 0.93
CA SER A 177 -4.39 7.46 1.22
C SER A 177 -3.72 8.27 2.33
N MET A 178 -2.94 7.64 3.20
CA MET A 178 -2.23 8.29 4.31
C MET A 178 -0.88 8.87 3.91
N ALA A 179 -0.32 8.48 2.76
CA ALA A 179 1.01 8.92 2.34
C ALA A 179 1.20 10.45 2.32
N PRO A 180 0.23 11.27 1.91
CA PRO A 180 0.33 12.73 1.99
C PRO A 180 0.56 13.28 3.41
N ALA A 181 0.08 12.59 4.45
CA ALA A 181 0.27 13.00 5.83
C ALA A 181 1.68 12.71 6.39
N ALA A 182 2.55 11.99 5.65
CA ALA A 182 3.85 11.51 6.17
C ALA A 182 4.72 12.60 6.80
N SER A 183 4.81 13.78 6.19
CA SER A 183 5.60 14.90 6.73
C SER A 183 5.01 15.46 8.02
N LEU A 184 3.69 15.52 8.14
CA LEU A 184 3.00 15.94 9.37
C LEU A 184 3.18 14.90 10.48
N VAL A 185 3.10 13.62 10.14
CA VAL A 185 3.35 12.49 11.08
C VAL A 185 4.79 12.54 11.59
N ALA A 186 5.78 12.69 10.70
CA ALA A 186 7.19 12.79 11.09
C ALA A 186 7.43 13.97 12.03
N LYS A 187 6.84 15.13 11.74
CA LYS A 187 6.93 16.32 12.60
C LYS A 187 6.25 16.12 13.97
N ALA A 188 5.11 15.45 14.01
CA ALA A 188 4.32 15.25 15.22
C ALA A 188 4.92 14.19 16.15
N SER A 189 5.47 13.10 15.58
CA SER A 189 6.06 11.99 16.34
C SER A 189 7.55 12.17 16.64
N GLY A 190 8.29 12.87 15.76
CA GLY A 190 9.74 12.94 15.77
C GLY A 190 10.45 11.70 15.22
N LEU A 191 9.70 10.77 14.62
CA LEU A 191 10.20 9.47 14.13
C LEU A 191 10.31 9.41 12.60
N PRO A 192 11.17 8.53 12.06
CA PRO A 192 11.12 8.16 10.66
C PRO A 192 9.76 7.60 10.28
N VAL A 193 9.28 7.96 9.09
CA VAL A 193 7.98 7.51 8.58
C VAL A 193 8.16 6.76 7.26
N LEU A 194 7.60 5.57 7.17
CA LEU A 194 7.51 4.80 5.91
C LEU A 194 6.09 4.89 5.38
N THR A 195 5.98 5.04 4.07
CA THR A 195 4.70 5.00 3.36
C THR A 195 4.63 3.82 2.41
N THR A 196 3.48 3.19 2.30
CA THR A 196 3.27 2.06 1.39
C THR A 196 3.61 2.40 -0.07
N PRO A 197 3.18 3.54 -0.66
CA PRO A 197 3.51 3.85 -2.04
C PRO A 197 5.00 4.11 -2.27
N ASP A 198 5.68 4.85 -1.39
CA ASP A 198 7.11 5.14 -1.57
C ASP A 198 7.95 3.87 -1.53
N SER A 199 7.68 3.00 -0.56
CA SER A 199 8.39 1.73 -0.42
C SER A 199 8.18 0.84 -1.65
N ALA A 200 6.96 0.79 -2.19
CA ALA A 200 6.65 0.00 -3.38
C ALA A 200 7.38 0.52 -4.63
N VAL A 201 7.43 1.84 -4.83
CA VAL A 201 8.16 2.45 -5.96
C VAL A 201 9.65 2.14 -5.90
N LEU A 202 10.27 2.31 -4.72
CA LEU A 202 11.69 2.02 -4.53
C LEU A 202 12.00 0.55 -4.81
N LYS A 203 11.20 -0.37 -4.27
CA LYS A 203 11.37 -1.82 -4.50
C LYS A 203 11.24 -2.19 -5.98
N LEU A 204 10.23 -1.66 -6.69
CA LEU A 204 10.05 -1.92 -8.12
C LEU A 204 11.23 -1.41 -8.93
N ARG A 205 11.70 -0.19 -8.66
CA ARG A 205 12.86 0.39 -9.34
C ARG A 205 14.10 -0.49 -9.16
N ASP A 206 14.37 -0.94 -7.95
CA ASP A 206 15.52 -1.78 -7.64
C ASP A 206 15.41 -3.17 -8.31
N LEU A 207 14.23 -3.81 -8.30
CA LEU A 207 14.00 -5.09 -8.96
C LEU A 207 14.17 -5.02 -10.49
N LEU A 208 13.79 -3.92 -11.11
CA LEU A 208 13.91 -3.76 -12.56
C LEU A 208 15.29 -3.27 -13.00
N ALA A 209 16.02 -2.54 -12.14
CA ALA A 209 17.41 -2.15 -12.42
C ALA A 209 18.37 -3.35 -12.51
N VAL A 210 18.11 -4.42 -11.75
CA VAL A 210 18.90 -5.65 -11.79
C VAL A 210 18.66 -6.48 -13.07
N ARG A 211 17.58 -6.19 -13.81
CA ARG A 211 17.16 -6.93 -15.03
C ARG A 211 17.54 -6.22 -16.34
N SER A 212 18.01 -4.98 -16.25
CA SER A 212 18.48 -4.17 -17.38
C SER A 212 19.96 -4.38 -17.60
#